data_3fb00cd0656c51afa8ff557a4cc9108b
#
_entry.id   3fb00cd0656c51afa8ff557a4cc9108b
#
_cell.length_a   1.000
_cell.length_b   1.000
_cell.length_c   1.000
_cell.angle_alpha   90.00
_cell.angle_beta   90.00
_cell.angle_gamma   90.00
#
_symmetry.space_group_name_H-M   'P 1'
#
loop_
_entity.id
_entity.type
_entity.pdbx_description
1 polymer ?
#
loop_
_entity_poly.entity_id
_entity_poly.type
_entity_poly.pdbx_seq_one_letter_code
_entity_poly.pdbx_strand_id
1 'polypeptide(L)'
;MMRISNRTSKSVSASKHRLTLILIIVALTFTAILSGCARNGDISKKLQADGFNIHIYSDDDIETREQFDELKKDKYFVRFELSSSGPFYIELAYESGKLRRIICDNGFDDSSGAFYVIDLEKSAEYYCAYYLQDYDAPSEYYYKMVKGSMKDVIYFFDPEKKLNKEDGEKYIGFVKEYLKKYGLDKETLLNLGKETRYFRDYLPKRDEIQDGEDENN
;
A
#
# COMPACT_ATOMS: atom_id res chain seq x y z
N MET A 1 -73.50 -28.66 -15.16
CA MET A 1 -72.91 -27.41 -14.67
C MET A 1 -71.45 -27.68 -14.38
N MET A 2 -70.52 -27.39 -15.35
CA MET A 2 -69.09 -27.67 -15.24
C MET A 2 -68.35 -26.40 -14.74
N ARG A 3 -67.61 -26.51 -13.62
CA ARG A 3 -66.67 -25.49 -13.12
C ARG A 3 -65.32 -25.75 -13.77
N ILE A 4 -64.86 -24.86 -14.66
CA ILE A 4 -63.52 -24.84 -15.19
C ILE A 4 -62.63 -24.06 -14.22
N SER A 5 -61.61 -24.75 -13.69
CA SER A 5 -60.62 -24.19 -12.74
C SER A 5 -59.53 -23.44 -13.49
N ASN A 6 -59.45 -22.13 -13.27
CA ASN A 6 -58.34 -21.28 -13.72
C ASN A 6 -57.10 -21.48 -12.84
N ARG A 7 -56.18 -22.34 -13.23
CA ARG A 7 -54.90 -22.61 -12.55
C ARG A 7 -53.71 -22.56 -13.48
N THR A 8 -53.43 -21.44 -14.14
CA THR A 8 -52.21 -21.35 -14.99
C THR A 8 -51.46 -20.03 -15.01
N SER A 9 -51.82 -19.00 -14.21
CA SER A 9 -51.14 -17.69 -14.33
C SER A 9 -50.05 -17.38 -13.29
N LYS A 10 -49.87 -18.20 -12.24
CA LYS A 10 -48.89 -17.90 -11.16
C LYS A 10 -47.46 -18.44 -11.39
N SER A 11 -47.21 -19.39 -12.27
CA SER A 11 -45.91 -20.01 -12.42
C SER A 11 -44.94 -19.22 -13.35
N VAL A 12 -45.47 -18.44 -14.30
CA VAL A 12 -44.66 -17.68 -15.27
C VAL A 12 -43.99 -16.46 -14.66
N SER A 13 -44.62 -15.82 -13.66
CA SER A 13 -44.06 -14.64 -12.96
C SER A 13 -42.85 -14.99 -12.09
N ALA A 14 -42.89 -16.11 -11.35
CA ALA A 14 -41.81 -16.56 -10.49
C ALA A 14 -40.52 -16.96 -11.26
N SER A 15 -40.67 -17.48 -12.47
CA SER A 15 -39.54 -17.84 -13.33
C SER A 15 -38.83 -16.61 -13.88
N LYS A 16 -39.56 -15.55 -14.27
CA LYS A 16 -38.96 -14.30 -14.75
C LYS A 16 -38.16 -13.60 -13.68
N HIS A 17 -38.65 -13.52 -12.45
CA HIS A 17 -37.92 -12.90 -11.33
C HIS A 17 -36.65 -13.66 -10.96
N ARG A 18 -36.65 -15.01 -11.01
CA ARG A 18 -35.45 -15.81 -10.78
C ARG A 18 -34.40 -15.60 -11.85
N LEU A 19 -34.80 -15.52 -13.13
CA LEU A 19 -33.87 -15.27 -14.23
C LEU A 19 -33.24 -13.87 -14.13
N THR A 20 -34.03 -12.86 -13.80
CA THR A 20 -33.54 -11.49 -13.59
C THR A 20 -32.57 -11.41 -12.42
N LEU A 21 -32.85 -12.10 -11.31
CA LEU A 21 -31.95 -12.12 -10.14
C LEU A 21 -30.61 -12.79 -10.48
N ILE A 22 -30.62 -13.90 -11.22
CA ILE A 22 -29.40 -14.58 -11.67
C ILE A 22 -28.58 -13.69 -12.61
N LEU A 23 -29.22 -12.98 -13.55
CA LEU A 23 -28.55 -12.05 -14.44
C LEU A 23 -27.91 -10.87 -13.69
N ILE A 24 -28.56 -10.34 -12.65
CA ILE A 24 -28.00 -9.27 -11.80
C ILE A 24 -26.80 -9.80 -11.01
N ILE A 25 -26.87 -10.99 -10.43
CA ILE A 25 -25.76 -11.61 -9.70
C ILE A 25 -24.58 -11.85 -10.63
N VAL A 26 -24.82 -12.39 -11.84
CA VAL A 26 -23.76 -12.60 -12.84
C VAL A 26 -23.14 -11.28 -13.29
N ALA A 27 -23.95 -10.24 -13.52
CA ALA A 27 -23.46 -8.92 -13.88
C ALA A 27 -22.60 -8.30 -12.73
N LEU A 28 -23.05 -8.42 -11.49
CA LEU A 28 -22.30 -7.93 -10.32
C LEU A 28 -21.00 -8.71 -10.09
N THR A 29 -20.99 -10.03 -10.32
CA THR A 29 -19.74 -10.83 -10.23
C THR A 29 -18.80 -10.51 -11.39
N PHE A 30 -19.31 -10.27 -12.59
CA PHE A 30 -18.48 -9.86 -13.74
C PHE A 30 -17.86 -8.47 -13.55
N THR A 31 -18.59 -7.50 -13.00
CA THR A 31 -18.05 -6.18 -12.68
C THR A 31 -17.01 -6.26 -11.54
N ALA A 32 -17.21 -7.11 -10.54
CA ALA A 32 -16.22 -7.34 -9.47
C ALA A 32 -14.93 -7.98 -10.01
N ILE A 33 -15.03 -8.91 -10.98
CA ILE A 33 -13.88 -9.55 -11.61
C ILE A 33 -13.13 -8.56 -12.53
N LEU A 34 -13.85 -7.68 -13.23
CA LEU A 34 -13.22 -6.65 -14.08
C LEU A 34 -12.59 -5.51 -13.29
N SER A 35 -13.11 -5.19 -12.10
CA SER A 35 -12.51 -4.18 -11.19
C SER A 35 -11.28 -4.71 -10.45
N GLY A 36 -11.07 -6.04 -10.38
CA GLY A 36 -9.98 -6.68 -9.64
C GLY A 36 -8.71 -6.95 -10.44
N CYS A 37 -8.71 -6.71 -11.74
CA CYS A 37 -7.51 -6.81 -12.57
C CYS A 37 -6.86 -5.44 -12.74
N ALA A 38 -6.34 -4.84 -11.65
CA ALA A 38 -5.30 -3.83 -11.80
C ALA A 38 -4.17 -4.49 -12.59
N ARG A 39 -3.85 -3.95 -13.78
CA ARG A 39 -2.73 -4.43 -14.58
C ARG A 39 -1.48 -4.31 -13.74
N ASN A 40 -0.62 -5.33 -13.82
CA ASN A 40 0.61 -5.37 -13.06
C ASN A 40 1.44 -4.09 -13.33
N GLY A 41 1.69 -3.27 -12.30
CA GLY A 41 2.42 -2.02 -12.41
C GLY A 41 1.58 -0.76 -12.69
N ASP A 42 0.26 -0.83 -12.72
CA ASP A 42 -0.57 0.35 -13.02
C ASP A 42 -0.44 1.45 -11.95
N ILE A 43 -0.39 1.08 -10.66
CA ILE A 43 -0.23 2.03 -9.54
C ILE A 43 1.20 2.55 -9.50
N SER A 44 2.19 1.67 -9.65
CA SER A 44 3.61 2.04 -9.69
C SER A 44 3.92 3.03 -10.80
N LYS A 45 3.42 2.79 -12.02
CA LYS A 45 3.59 3.71 -13.16
C LYS A 45 2.91 5.05 -12.93
N LYS A 46 1.73 5.06 -12.30
CA LYS A 46 1.06 6.30 -11.93
C LYS A 46 1.90 7.09 -10.93
N LEU A 47 2.44 6.45 -9.90
CA LEU A 47 3.31 7.10 -8.93
C LEU A 47 4.57 7.67 -9.58
N GLN A 48 5.20 6.93 -10.50
CA GLN A 48 6.34 7.44 -11.26
C GLN A 48 5.96 8.67 -12.11
N ALA A 49 4.80 8.65 -12.77
CA ALA A 49 4.29 9.80 -13.52
C ALA A 49 3.98 11.00 -12.60
N ASP A 50 3.64 10.75 -11.35
CA ASP A 50 3.44 11.76 -10.30
C ASP A 50 4.77 12.24 -9.66
N GLY A 51 5.93 11.74 -10.13
CA GLY A 51 7.27 12.18 -9.71
C GLY A 51 7.93 11.33 -8.61
N PHE A 52 7.43 10.14 -8.34
CA PHE A 52 8.07 9.21 -7.42
C PHE A 52 9.19 8.41 -8.10
N ASN A 53 10.36 8.36 -7.48
CA ASN A 53 11.43 7.43 -7.81
C ASN A 53 11.18 6.09 -7.10
N ILE A 54 11.64 5.00 -7.70
CA ILE A 54 11.54 3.67 -7.11
C ILE A 54 12.94 3.21 -6.72
N HIS A 55 13.10 2.77 -5.48
CA HIS A 55 14.29 2.14 -4.94
C HIS A 55 13.92 0.75 -4.43
N ILE A 56 14.72 -0.24 -4.73
CA ILE A 56 14.55 -1.61 -4.25
C ILE A 56 15.84 -1.98 -3.52
N TYR A 57 15.73 -2.39 -2.26
CA TYR A 57 16.89 -2.65 -1.42
C TYR A 57 16.61 -3.74 -0.37
N SER A 58 17.69 -4.32 0.16
CA SER A 58 17.72 -5.16 1.34
C SER A 58 18.70 -4.55 2.35
N ASP A 59 19.84 -5.17 2.59
CA ASP A 59 20.96 -4.52 3.31
C ASP A 59 21.68 -3.52 2.39
N ASP A 60 21.73 -3.85 1.06
CA ASP A 60 22.26 -3.02 -0.01
C ASP A 60 21.20 -2.78 -1.09
N ASP A 61 21.44 -1.84 -2.00
CA ASP A 61 20.60 -1.58 -3.15
C ASP A 61 20.55 -2.78 -4.10
N ILE A 62 19.37 -3.06 -4.62
CA ILE A 62 19.11 -4.12 -5.60
C ILE A 62 19.05 -3.45 -6.98
N GLU A 63 20.05 -3.64 -7.80
CA GLU A 63 20.23 -2.98 -9.08
C GLU A 63 19.82 -3.84 -10.27
N THR A 64 19.80 -5.18 -10.11
CA THR A 64 19.52 -6.12 -11.21
C THR A 64 18.40 -7.10 -10.89
N ARG A 65 17.79 -7.64 -11.95
CA ARG A 65 16.75 -8.69 -11.84
C ARG A 65 17.28 -9.95 -11.17
N GLU A 66 18.54 -10.28 -11.43
CA GLU A 66 19.20 -11.47 -10.87
C GLU A 66 19.34 -11.33 -9.36
N GLN A 67 19.81 -10.17 -8.87
CA GLN A 67 19.87 -9.87 -7.43
C GLN A 67 18.49 -9.95 -6.80
N PHE A 68 17.47 -9.35 -7.44
CA PHE A 68 16.10 -9.43 -6.95
C PHE A 68 15.58 -10.86 -6.88
N ASP A 69 15.85 -11.68 -7.91
CA ASP A 69 15.40 -13.08 -7.95
C ASP A 69 16.08 -13.95 -6.87
N GLU A 70 17.30 -13.63 -6.47
CA GLU A 70 18.02 -14.27 -5.37
C GLU A 70 17.42 -13.85 -4.02
N LEU A 71 17.19 -12.55 -3.80
CA LEU A 71 16.80 -11.99 -2.53
C LEU A 71 15.27 -12.01 -2.26
N LYS A 72 14.44 -12.20 -3.26
CA LYS A 72 12.97 -12.19 -3.09
C LYS A 72 12.41 -13.20 -2.09
N LYS A 73 13.20 -14.20 -1.67
CA LYS A 73 12.83 -15.17 -0.62
C LYS A 73 13.18 -14.69 0.78
N ASP A 74 14.06 -13.71 0.88
CA ASP A 74 14.51 -13.11 2.13
C ASP A 74 13.68 -11.86 2.48
N LYS A 75 14.31 -10.91 3.11
CA LYS A 75 13.71 -9.62 3.45
C LYS A 75 14.19 -8.56 2.46
N TYR A 76 13.26 -7.85 1.84
CA TYR A 76 13.56 -6.72 0.97
C TYR A 76 12.49 -5.64 1.08
N PHE A 77 12.82 -4.45 0.59
CA PHE A 77 11.97 -3.27 0.62
C PHE A 77 11.84 -2.69 -0.80
N VAL A 78 10.67 -2.12 -1.07
CA VAL A 78 10.43 -1.30 -2.26
C VAL A 78 9.96 0.05 -1.76
N ARG A 79 10.72 1.11 -2.07
CA ARG A 79 10.41 2.48 -1.68
C ARG A 79 10.07 3.31 -2.90
N PHE A 80 8.97 4.02 -2.80
CA PHE A 80 8.57 5.08 -3.72
C PHE A 80 8.81 6.41 -3.03
N GLU A 81 9.75 7.19 -3.51
CA GLU A 81 10.18 8.44 -2.90
C GLU A 81 9.89 9.63 -3.80
N LEU A 82 9.26 10.67 -3.26
CA LEU A 82 8.92 11.88 -3.99
C LEU A 82 10.12 12.83 -4.01
N SER A 83 10.73 13.02 -5.19
CA SER A 83 12.01 13.72 -5.35
C SER A 83 11.95 15.25 -5.23
N SER A 84 10.78 15.89 -5.30
CA SER A 84 10.73 17.32 -5.65
C SER A 84 10.17 18.28 -4.62
N SER A 85 9.60 17.83 -3.51
CA SER A 85 8.87 18.77 -2.63
C SER A 85 8.70 18.36 -1.17
N GLY A 86 9.62 17.63 -0.64
CA GLY A 86 9.57 17.22 0.76
C GLY A 86 9.61 15.70 0.92
N PRO A 87 9.95 15.24 2.10
CA PRO A 87 10.25 13.86 2.37
C PRO A 87 8.96 13.03 2.51
N PHE A 88 8.25 12.77 1.40
CA PHE A 88 7.17 11.80 1.42
C PHE A 88 7.61 10.55 0.67
N TYR A 89 7.52 9.40 1.34
CA TYR A 89 7.76 8.12 0.71
C TYR A 89 6.74 7.07 1.13
N ILE A 90 6.61 6.06 0.29
CA ILE A 90 5.85 4.85 0.54
C ILE A 90 6.85 3.70 0.55
N GLU A 91 6.91 2.95 1.64
CA GLU A 91 7.78 1.79 1.77
C GLU A 91 6.96 0.52 1.94
N LEU A 92 7.25 -0.47 1.13
CA LEU A 92 6.65 -1.79 1.14
C LEU A 92 7.70 -2.77 1.65
N ALA A 93 7.48 -3.37 2.82
CA ALA A 93 8.38 -4.35 3.42
C ALA A 93 7.90 -5.77 3.09
N TYR A 94 8.78 -6.57 2.49
CA TYR A 94 8.53 -7.96 2.15
C TYR A 94 9.44 -8.89 2.96
N GLU A 95 8.94 -10.08 3.25
CA GLU A 95 9.69 -11.16 3.84
C GLU A 95 9.14 -12.50 3.34
N SER A 96 10.03 -13.36 2.86
CA SER A 96 9.69 -14.67 2.27
C SER A 96 8.64 -14.53 1.14
N GLY A 97 8.78 -13.51 0.29
CA GLY A 97 7.90 -13.20 -0.84
C GLY A 97 6.52 -12.69 -0.45
N LYS A 98 6.28 -12.34 0.82
CA LYS A 98 5.00 -11.83 1.31
C LYS A 98 5.14 -10.40 1.81
N LEU A 99 4.23 -9.55 1.40
CA LEU A 99 4.09 -8.20 1.98
C LEU A 99 3.77 -8.31 3.47
N ARG A 100 4.58 -7.67 4.30
CA ARG A 100 4.45 -7.65 5.77
C ARG A 100 3.95 -6.32 6.27
N ARG A 101 4.45 -5.22 5.70
CA ARG A 101 4.15 -3.88 6.18
C ARG A 101 4.15 -2.88 5.03
N ILE A 102 3.32 -1.85 5.17
CA ILE A 102 3.33 -0.65 4.34
C ILE A 102 3.51 0.54 5.27
N ILE A 103 4.45 1.41 4.94
CA ILE A 103 4.70 2.66 5.67
C ILE A 103 4.56 3.80 4.66
N CYS A 104 3.76 4.81 4.98
CA CYS A 104 3.73 6.07 4.26
C CYS A 104 4.23 7.15 5.23
N ASP A 105 5.41 7.67 4.96
CA ASP A 105 6.08 8.63 5.85
C ASP A 105 6.11 10.02 5.22
N ASN A 106 5.87 11.00 6.04
CA ASN A 106 6.06 12.41 5.73
C ASN A 106 6.98 13.02 6.80
N GLY A 107 8.30 12.85 6.64
CA GLY A 107 9.28 13.59 7.41
C GLY A 107 9.19 15.06 7.08
N PHE A 108 8.65 15.88 7.97
CA PHE A 108 8.37 17.29 7.72
C PHE A 108 9.64 18.14 7.73
N ASP A 109 10.56 17.77 8.60
CA ASP A 109 11.93 18.25 8.72
C ASP A 109 12.77 17.14 9.37
N ASP A 110 14.04 17.38 9.60
CA ASP A 110 14.95 16.40 10.22
C ASP A 110 14.52 16.04 11.65
N SER A 111 13.61 16.80 12.26
CA SER A 111 13.21 16.67 13.68
C SER A 111 11.76 16.27 13.90
N SER A 112 10.88 16.40 12.92
CA SER A 112 9.46 16.08 13.12
C SER A 112 8.81 15.48 11.89
N GLY A 113 7.77 14.67 12.11
CA GLY A 113 7.02 14.05 11.03
C GLY A 113 5.90 13.17 11.54
N ALA A 114 5.30 12.47 10.60
CA ALA A 114 4.33 11.42 10.91
C ALA A 114 4.33 10.35 9.83
N PHE A 115 3.98 9.15 10.21
CA PHE A 115 3.77 8.05 9.28
C PHE A 115 2.43 7.36 9.50
N TYR A 116 1.90 6.82 8.41
CA TYR A 116 0.78 5.89 8.39
C TYR A 116 1.30 4.49 8.15
N VAL A 117 0.87 3.54 8.96
CA VAL A 117 1.33 2.14 8.89
C VAL A 117 0.16 1.18 8.72
N ILE A 118 0.31 0.25 7.80
CA ILE A 118 -0.48 -0.97 7.69
C ILE A 118 0.45 -2.13 8.01
N ASP A 119 0.33 -2.70 9.20
CA ASP A 119 1.09 -3.88 9.63
C ASP A 119 0.21 -5.13 9.43
N LEU A 120 0.52 -5.90 8.38
CA LEU A 120 -0.26 -7.08 8.02
C LEU A 120 0.05 -8.27 8.92
N GLU A 121 1.24 -8.33 9.48
CA GLU A 121 1.67 -9.40 10.37
C GLU A 121 0.94 -9.30 11.71
N LYS A 122 0.83 -8.08 12.25
CA LYS A 122 0.16 -7.81 13.53
C LYS A 122 -1.32 -7.45 13.38
N SER A 123 -1.84 -7.41 12.15
CA SER A 123 -3.20 -6.95 11.84
C SER A 123 -3.51 -5.57 12.43
N ALA A 124 -2.50 -4.70 12.50
CA ALA A 124 -2.58 -3.36 13.04
C ALA A 124 -2.57 -2.30 11.94
N GLU A 125 -3.26 -1.19 12.18
CA GLU A 125 -3.29 -0.03 11.30
C GLU A 125 -3.33 1.23 12.17
N TYR A 126 -2.38 2.15 11.97
CA TYR A 126 -2.22 3.31 12.83
C TYR A 126 -1.48 4.45 12.17
N TYR A 127 -1.62 5.64 12.75
CA TYR A 127 -0.75 6.78 12.53
C TYR A 127 0.18 6.95 13.72
N CYS A 128 1.40 7.38 13.46
CA CYS A 128 2.36 7.80 14.48
C CYS A 128 2.92 9.15 14.07
N ALA A 129 2.79 10.16 14.92
CA ALA A 129 3.53 11.40 14.83
C ALA A 129 4.73 11.34 15.77
N TYR A 130 5.82 11.98 15.37
CA TYR A 130 7.04 12.02 16.16
C TYR A 130 7.67 13.43 16.15
N TYR A 131 8.39 13.71 17.23
CA TYR A 131 9.23 14.88 17.36
C TYR A 131 10.58 14.46 17.98
N LEU A 132 11.67 14.74 17.28
CA LEU A 132 13.04 14.46 17.70
C LEU A 132 13.61 15.76 18.25
N GLN A 133 13.83 15.86 19.56
CA GLN A 133 14.33 17.10 20.19
C GLN A 133 15.80 17.39 19.88
N ASP A 134 16.61 16.33 19.79
CA ASP A 134 18.03 16.34 19.41
C ASP A 134 18.46 14.91 19.15
N TYR A 135 19.61 14.70 18.49
CA TYR A 135 20.16 13.35 18.25
C TYR A 135 20.34 12.52 19.54
N ASP A 136 20.52 13.19 20.68
CA ASP A 136 20.70 12.57 22.00
C ASP A 136 19.48 12.72 22.95
N ALA A 137 18.42 13.41 22.50
CA ALA A 137 17.24 13.64 23.33
C ALA A 137 16.15 12.58 23.06
N PRO A 138 15.33 12.29 24.05
CA PRO A 138 14.22 11.36 23.90
C PRO A 138 13.17 11.89 22.93
N SER A 139 12.93 11.10 21.89
CA SER A 139 11.86 11.38 20.92
C SER A 139 10.49 11.31 21.57
N GLU A 140 9.62 12.23 21.22
CA GLU A 140 8.22 12.22 21.65
C GLU A 140 7.33 11.64 20.55
N TYR A 141 6.32 10.86 20.93
CA TYR A 141 5.45 10.15 19.98
C TYR A 141 3.98 10.33 20.34
N TYR A 142 3.13 10.43 19.30
CA TYR A 142 1.68 10.40 19.40
C TYR A 142 1.11 9.36 18.46
N TYR A 143 0.35 8.41 18.98
CA TYR A 143 -0.25 7.32 18.22
C TYR A 143 -1.75 7.47 18.09
N LYS A 144 -2.25 7.22 16.88
CA LYS A 144 -3.67 7.17 16.59
C LYS A 144 -4.02 5.84 15.92
N MET A 145 -4.59 4.94 16.69
CA MET A 145 -5.04 3.65 16.17
C MET A 145 -6.22 3.81 15.23
N VAL A 146 -6.17 3.10 14.09
CA VAL A 146 -7.27 2.88 13.16
C VAL A 146 -7.82 1.47 13.40
N LYS A 147 -6.93 0.47 13.54
CA LYS A 147 -7.25 -0.92 13.79
C LYS A 147 -6.13 -1.59 14.60
N GLY A 148 -6.48 -2.58 15.42
CA GLY A 148 -5.52 -3.27 16.29
C GLY A 148 -5.43 -2.64 17.68
N SER A 149 -4.35 -2.90 18.40
CA SER A 149 -4.10 -2.34 19.72
C SER A 149 -2.70 -1.74 19.84
N MET A 150 -2.51 -0.83 20.81
CA MET A 150 -1.17 -0.27 21.08
C MET A 150 -0.18 -1.37 21.48
N LYS A 151 -0.61 -2.45 22.11
CA LYS A 151 0.27 -3.57 22.48
C LYS A 151 0.90 -4.25 21.27
N ASP A 152 0.19 -4.23 20.13
CA ASP A 152 0.67 -4.83 18.89
C ASP A 152 1.72 -3.95 18.18
N VAL A 153 1.79 -2.66 18.53
CA VAL A 153 2.58 -1.64 17.82
C VAL A 153 3.89 -1.31 18.54
N ILE A 154 3.92 -1.43 19.87
CA ILE A 154 5.05 -0.95 20.70
C ILE A 154 6.19 -1.97 20.71
N TYR A 155 7.18 -1.80 19.85
CA TYR A 155 8.48 -2.46 20.00
C TYR A 155 9.68 -1.55 19.74
N PHE A 156 9.48 -0.33 19.25
CA PHE A 156 10.56 0.58 18.84
C PHE A 156 10.52 1.93 19.54
N PHE A 157 9.45 2.26 20.28
CA PHE A 157 9.20 3.60 20.79
C PHE A 157 8.94 3.56 22.29
N ASP A 158 9.43 4.54 22.99
CA ASP A 158 9.19 4.69 24.43
C ASP A 158 7.74 5.18 24.66
N PRO A 159 6.84 4.35 25.24
CA PRO A 159 5.44 4.72 25.44
C PRO A 159 5.25 5.81 26.50
N GLU A 160 6.30 6.14 27.29
CA GLU A 160 6.23 7.17 28.34
C GLU A 160 6.44 8.58 27.78
N LYS A 161 7.07 8.69 26.61
CA LYS A 161 7.35 9.96 25.96
C LYS A 161 6.25 10.31 24.98
N LYS A 162 5.34 11.18 25.40
CA LYS A 162 4.14 11.53 24.63
C LYS A 162 4.24 12.94 24.07
N LEU A 163 4.30 13.01 22.75
CA LEU A 163 3.97 14.23 22.02
C LEU A 163 2.53 14.65 22.38
N ASN A 164 2.29 15.96 22.54
CA ASN A 164 0.95 16.43 22.84
C ASN A 164 0.00 16.14 21.66
N LYS A 165 -1.29 16.01 21.97
CA LYS A 165 -2.30 15.59 21.00
C LYS A 165 -2.46 16.59 19.85
N GLU A 166 -2.34 17.89 20.11
CA GLU A 166 -2.56 18.94 19.12
C GLU A 166 -1.49 18.89 18.03
N ASP A 167 -0.22 18.84 18.41
CA ASP A 167 0.90 18.69 17.48
C ASP A 167 0.86 17.34 16.77
N GLY A 168 0.55 16.25 17.50
CA GLY A 168 0.40 14.93 16.90
C GLY A 168 -0.67 14.87 15.81
N GLU A 169 -1.85 15.43 16.03
CA GLU A 169 -2.91 15.49 15.03
C GLU A 169 -2.55 16.42 13.85
N LYS A 170 -1.78 17.48 14.10
CA LYS A 170 -1.26 18.36 13.04
C LYS A 170 -0.33 17.60 12.10
N TYR A 171 0.67 16.88 12.61
CA TYR A 171 1.59 16.10 11.78
C TYR A 171 0.88 14.96 11.05
N ILE A 172 -0.03 14.25 11.71
CA ILE A 172 -0.89 13.25 11.07
C ILE A 172 -1.72 13.87 9.92
N GLY A 173 -2.14 15.14 10.08
CA GLY A 173 -2.85 15.88 9.04
C GLY A 173 -2.07 15.94 7.73
N PHE A 174 -0.78 16.22 7.78
CA PHE A 174 0.08 16.28 6.60
C PHE A 174 0.16 14.94 5.85
N VAL A 175 0.38 13.82 6.58
CA VAL A 175 0.36 12.49 5.95
C VAL A 175 -0.97 12.23 5.24
N LYS A 176 -2.08 12.57 5.88
CA LYS A 176 -3.42 12.40 5.28
C LYS A 176 -3.61 13.24 4.02
N GLU A 177 -3.07 14.46 3.99
CA GLU A 177 -3.10 15.30 2.79
C GLU A 177 -2.35 14.67 1.63
N TYR A 178 -1.13 14.12 1.86
CA TYR A 178 -0.37 13.40 0.86
C TYR A 178 -1.10 12.14 0.38
N LEU A 179 -1.61 11.31 1.30
CA LEU A 179 -2.38 10.13 0.94
C LEU A 179 -3.58 10.50 0.06
N LYS A 180 -4.31 11.56 0.41
CA LYS A 180 -5.43 12.07 -0.38
C LYS A 180 -4.99 12.62 -1.74
N LYS A 181 -3.92 13.42 -1.78
CA LYS A 181 -3.38 14.05 -3.00
C LYS A 181 -3.05 13.01 -4.07
N TYR A 182 -2.44 11.90 -3.68
CA TYR A 182 -2.02 10.85 -4.60
C TYR A 182 -3.02 9.68 -4.73
N GLY A 183 -4.17 9.76 -4.04
CA GLY A 183 -5.21 8.72 -4.07
C GLY A 183 -4.76 7.40 -3.42
N LEU A 184 -3.95 7.51 -2.37
CA LEU A 184 -3.35 6.37 -1.66
C LEU A 184 -4.23 5.95 -0.48
N ASP A 185 -5.43 5.47 -0.77
CA ASP A 185 -6.23 4.80 0.24
C ASP A 185 -5.65 3.41 0.57
N LYS A 186 -6.18 2.79 1.60
CA LYS A 186 -5.72 1.47 2.05
C LYS A 186 -5.79 0.41 0.95
N GLU A 187 -6.85 0.41 0.15
CA GLU A 187 -7.03 -0.57 -0.93
C GLU A 187 -5.99 -0.38 -2.02
N THR A 188 -5.75 0.86 -2.42
CA THR A 188 -4.71 1.24 -3.38
C THR A 188 -3.32 0.81 -2.88
N LEU A 189 -2.99 1.08 -1.61
CA LEU A 189 -1.72 0.68 -1.01
C LEU A 189 -1.55 -0.84 -0.95
N LEU A 190 -2.59 -1.58 -0.59
CA LEU A 190 -2.57 -3.04 -0.61
C LEU A 190 -2.44 -3.61 -2.03
N ASN A 191 -3.02 -2.95 -3.02
CA ASN A 191 -2.89 -3.35 -4.42
C ASN A 191 -1.51 -3.01 -4.98
N LEU A 192 -0.92 -1.87 -4.63
CA LEU A 192 0.48 -1.54 -4.91
C LEU A 192 1.42 -2.64 -4.41
N GLY A 193 1.19 -3.13 -3.18
CA GLY A 193 1.96 -4.24 -2.60
C GLY A 193 1.81 -5.59 -3.34
N LYS A 194 0.91 -5.73 -4.30
CA LYS A 194 0.77 -6.93 -5.15
C LYS A 194 1.53 -6.81 -6.48
N GLU A 195 2.10 -5.66 -6.79
CA GLU A 195 2.79 -5.39 -8.07
C GLU A 195 4.23 -5.92 -8.12
N THR A 196 4.55 -6.98 -7.37
CA THR A 196 5.92 -7.55 -7.23
C THR A 196 6.56 -7.93 -8.57
N ARG A 197 5.76 -8.37 -9.56
CA ARG A 197 6.26 -8.64 -10.90
C ARG A 197 6.74 -7.38 -11.61
N TYR A 198 6.04 -6.27 -11.41
CA TYR A 198 6.46 -4.98 -11.95
C TYR A 198 7.79 -4.53 -11.34
N PHE A 199 7.96 -4.69 -10.03
CA PHE A 199 9.22 -4.30 -9.35
C PHE A 199 10.42 -5.05 -9.92
N ARG A 200 10.28 -6.36 -10.18
CA ARG A 200 11.28 -7.14 -10.87
C ARG A 200 11.57 -6.64 -12.28
N ASP A 201 10.51 -6.40 -13.06
CA ASP A 201 10.64 -5.99 -14.46
C ASP A 201 11.11 -4.53 -14.61
N TYR A 202 11.01 -3.72 -13.55
CA TYR A 202 11.57 -2.38 -13.44
C TYR A 202 13.11 -2.38 -13.45
N LEU A 203 13.72 -3.39 -12.86
CA LEU A 203 15.17 -3.53 -12.82
C LEU A 203 15.72 -4.01 -14.18
N PRO A 204 16.89 -3.51 -14.61
CA PRO A 204 17.58 -4.02 -15.79
C PRO A 204 18.10 -5.45 -15.54
N LYS A 205 18.45 -6.14 -16.60
CA LYS A 205 19.25 -7.36 -16.49
C LYS A 205 20.73 -7.02 -16.30
N ARG A 206 21.48 -7.93 -15.73
CA ARG A 206 22.91 -7.75 -15.46
C ARG A 206 23.72 -7.46 -16.72
N ASP A 207 23.41 -8.12 -17.84
CA ASP A 207 24.05 -7.91 -19.13
C ASP A 207 23.76 -6.51 -19.71
N GLU A 208 22.58 -5.94 -19.44
CA GLU A 208 22.18 -4.60 -19.87
C GLU A 208 22.98 -3.47 -19.16
N ILE A 209 23.60 -3.71 -17.99
CA ILE A 209 24.43 -2.74 -17.27
C ILE A 209 25.86 -2.72 -17.82
N GLN A 210 26.43 -3.88 -18.18
CA GLN A 210 27.82 -4.02 -18.61
C GLN A 210 28.07 -3.33 -19.97
N ASP A 211 27.09 -3.32 -20.86
CA ASP A 211 27.21 -2.70 -22.18
C ASP A 211 27.26 -1.14 -22.13
N GLY A 212 26.84 -0.54 -21.01
CA GLY A 212 26.84 0.92 -20.83
C GLY A 212 28.17 1.52 -20.35
N GLU A 213 29.06 0.71 -19.75
CA GLU A 213 30.36 1.19 -19.25
C GLU A 213 31.45 1.23 -20.34
N ASP A 214 31.31 0.41 -21.39
CA ASP A 214 32.31 0.30 -22.45
C ASP A 214 32.21 1.40 -23.56
N GLU A 215 31.09 2.17 -23.60
CA GLU A 215 30.91 3.24 -24.59
C GLU A 215 31.53 4.60 -24.18
N ASN A 216 32.05 4.76 -22.96
CA ASN A 216 32.62 6.01 -22.44
C ASN A 216 34.14 6.01 -22.20
N ASN A 217 34.91 5.06 -22.77
CA ASN A 217 36.38 5.06 -22.72
C ASN A 217 37.04 5.41 -24.05
#